data_c3b1d804dc8ebe5908aa621706f43ad2
#
_entry.id   c3b1d804dc8ebe5908aa621706f43ad2
#
_cell.length_a   1.000
_cell.length_b   1.000
_cell.length_c   1.000
_cell.angle_alpha   90.00
_cell.angle_beta   90.00
_cell.angle_gamma   90.00
#
_symmetry.space_group_name_H-M   'P 1'
#
loop_
_entity.id
_entity.type
_entity.pdbx_description
1 polymer ?
#
loop_
_entity_poly.entity_id
_entity_poly.type
_entity_poly.pdbx_seq_one_letter_code
_entity_poly.pdbx_strand_id
1 'polypeptide(L)'
;MDLALLRTFVTVHRAGSFTRAAALLGLSQPAVTSQIRTLERQLGRPLFLRQARGVTPTTMGDELAHKAAPHLDALVEIAETGPDNDSSLRTLHLAGPPEFTAERALPALTELTGDDGQGFALRASFGNAEETLEGLAAGHHDLAISTARPRGALLTATTLCDEEHVLVAAPHRAEQIRPGEPDTKDAPALDDLPVIEVHESLPFVSRYWASVFDSRPAAPGTVIVPDLRAVLACAIAGAGLAVLPRYLCALALKRGEVVPLHEPAIPPLRTYFLVVRTGTLAMPHIARAHEWLQHAAARWG
;
A
#
# COMPACT_ATOMS: atom_id res chain seq x y z
N MET A 1 -2.24 -18.74 -31.09
CA MET A 1 -1.45 -17.90 -30.19
C MET A 1 -1.00 -18.77 -29.02
N ASP A 2 0.28 -18.74 -28.69
CA ASP A 2 0.87 -19.62 -27.66
C ASP A 2 0.77 -18.95 -26.29
N LEU A 3 0.29 -19.68 -25.29
CA LEU A 3 0.15 -19.20 -23.90
C LEU A 3 1.51 -18.83 -23.29
N ALA A 4 2.60 -19.50 -23.69
CA ALA A 4 3.94 -19.15 -23.24
C ALA A 4 4.36 -17.75 -23.72
N LEU A 5 3.99 -17.36 -24.93
CA LEU A 5 4.25 -16.03 -25.47
C LEU A 5 3.43 -14.95 -24.72
N LEU A 6 2.17 -15.25 -24.40
CA LEU A 6 1.33 -14.34 -23.59
C LEU A 6 1.86 -14.21 -22.18
N ARG A 7 2.28 -15.30 -21.54
CA ARG A 7 2.90 -15.26 -20.20
C ARG A 7 4.15 -14.38 -20.21
N THR A 8 5.02 -14.56 -21.18
CA THR A 8 6.23 -13.73 -21.34
C THR A 8 5.87 -12.27 -21.55
N PHE A 9 4.88 -12.00 -22.40
CA PHE A 9 4.42 -10.63 -22.65
C PHE A 9 3.87 -9.96 -21.39
N VAL A 10 2.98 -10.61 -20.64
CA VAL A 10 2.42 -10.07 -19.39
C VAL A 10 3.51 -9.84 -18.35
N THR A 11 4.49 -10.75 -18.25
CA THR A 11 5.62 -10.58 -17.33
C THR A 11 6.50 -9.39 -17.73
N VAL A 12 6.79 -9.19 -19.03
CA VAL A 12 7.54 -8.00 -19.50
C VAL A 12 6.76 -6.72 -19.25
N HIS A 13 5.44 -6.73 -19.49
CA HIS A 13 4.55 -5.61 -19.27
C HIS A 13 4.57 -5.17 -17.79
N ARG A 14 4.44 -6.12 -16.87
CA ARG A 14 4.48 -5.89 -15.42
C ARG A 14 5.86 -5.41 -14.93
N ALA A 15 6.92 -6.06 -15.43
CA ALA A 15 8.29 -5.74 -15.02
C ALA A 15 8.82 -4.40 -15.59
N GLY A 16 8.24 -3.88 -16.68
CA GLY A 16 8.73 -2.72 -17.41
C GLY A 16 10.17 -2.90 -18.00
N SER A 17 10.66 -4.15 -18.04
CA SER A 17 12.04 -4.46 -18.42
C SER A 17 12.18 -5.89 -18.90
N PHE A 18 12.79 -6.08 -20.06
CA PHE A 18 13.12 -7.41 -20.59
C PHE A 18 14.06 -8.20 -19.66
N THR A 19 15.02 -7.51 -19.06
CA THR A 19 16.01 -8.15 -18.16
C THR A 19 15.36 -8.62 -16.86
N ARG A 20 14.49 -7.79 -16.24
CA ARG A 20 13.73 -8.18 -15.04
C ARG A 20 12.78 -9.33 -15.36
N ALA A 21 12.05 -9.26 -16.45
CA ALA A 21 11.15 -10.32 -16.88
C ALA A 21 11.89 -11.65 -17.14
N ALA A 22 13.08 -11.59 -17.73
CA ALA A 22 13.92 -12.77 -17.94
C ALA A 22 14.31 -13.45 -16.62
N ALA A 23 14.70 -12.66 -15.62
CA ALA A 23 14.99 -13.18 -14.28
C ALA A 23 13.75 -13.83 -13.62
N LEU A 24 12.58 -13.20 -13.72
CA LEU A 24 11.32 -13.71 -13.16
C LEU A 24 10.86 -15.02 -13.86
N LEU A 25 11.15 -15.17 -15.16
CA LEU A 25 10.75 -16.35 -15.94
C LEU A 25 11.79 -17.47 -15.94
N GLY A 26 12.97 -17.27 -15.33
CA GLY A 26 14.08 -18.21 -15.44
C GLY A 26 14.62 -18.37 -16.87
N LEU A 27 14.48 -17.33 -17.71
CA LEU A 27 14.89 -17.32 -19.11
C LEU A 27 16.07 -16.36 -19.33
N SER A 28 16.74 -16.52 -20.48
CA SER A 28 17.69 -15.50 -20.92
C SER A 28 16.97 -14.28 -21.52
N GLN A 29 17.54 -13.10 -21.38
CA GLN A 29 16.97 -11.87 -21.97
C GLN A 29 16.82 -11.95 -23.52
N PRO A 30 17.74 -12.58 -24.31
CA PRO A 30 17.51 -12.83 -25.71
C PRO A 30 16.30 -13.71 -26.00
N ALA A 31 16.04 -14.74 -25.16
CA ALA A 31 14.87 -15.62 -25.32
C ALA A 31 13.58 -14.84 -25.11
N VAL A 32 13.50 -14.02 -24.05
CA VAL A 32 12.35 -13.14 -23.80
C VAL A 32 12.13 -12.18 -24.97
N THR A 33 13.20 -11.55 -25.48
CA THR A 33 13.11 -10.66 -26.65
C THR A 33 12.59 -11.37 -27.88
N SER A 34 13.04 -12.61 -28.14
CA SER A 34 12.60 -13.42 -29.26
C SER A 34 11.11 -13.78 -29.17
N GLN A 35 10.66 -14.16 -27.97
CA GLN A 35 9.25 -14.50 -27.73
C GLN A 35 8.33 -13.29 -27.94
N ILE A 36 8.72 -12.11 -27.45
CA ILE A 36 7.95 -10.88 -27.66
C ILE A 36 7.87 -10.53 -29.15
N ARG A 37 8.99 -10.57 -29.88
CA ARG A 37 9.00 -10.34 -31.34
C ARG A 37 8.11 -11.32 -32.09
N THR A 38 8.05 -12.58 -31.65
CA THR A 38 7.19 -13.60 -32.24
C THR A 38 5.71 -13.26 -32.01
N LEU A 39 5.35 -12.84 -30.80
CA LEU A 39 3.99 -12.42 -30.47
C LEU A 39 3.58 -11.17 -31.28
N GLU A 40 4.43 -10.15 -31.35
CA GLU A 40 4.20 -8.93 -32.12
C GLU A 40 4.01 -9.24 -33.62
N ARG A 41 4.80 -10.18 -34.15
CA ARG A 41 4.65 -10.64 -35.54
C ARG A 41 3.32 -11.36 -35.77
N GLN A 42 2.87 -12.20 -34.83
CA GLN A 42 1.56 -12.87 -34.90
C GLN A 42 0.39 -11.89 -34.85
N LEU A 43 0.53 -10.81 -34.08
CA LEU A 43 -0.50 -9.78 -33.95
C LEU A 43 -0.41 -8.68 -35.01
N GLY A 44 0.70 -8.64 -35.78
CA GLY A 44 0.96 -7.63 -36.80
C GLY A 44 1.19 -6.21 -36.24
N ARG A 45 1.39 -6.05 -34.94
CA ARG A 45 1.53 -4.76 -34.27
C ARG A 45 2.56 -4.83 -33.13
N PRO A 46 3.33 -3.75 -32.89
CA PRO A 46 4.22 -3.66 -31.74
C PRO A 46 3.43 -3.56 -30.43
N LEU A 47 3.89 -4.27 -29.41
CA LEU A 47 3.32 -4.25 -28.08
C LEU A 47 4.12 -3.37 -27.12
N PHE A 48 5.41 -3.14 -27.43
CA PHE A 48 6.31 -2.32 -26.61
C PHE A 48 7.08 -1.30 -27.46
N LEU A 49 7.31 -0.14 -26.84
CA LEU A 49 8.24 0.89 -27.28
C LEU A 49 9.54 0.76 -26.48
N ARG A 50 10.68 0.66 -27.13
CA ARG A 50 11.98 0.62 -26.47
C ARG A 50 12.39 2.03 -26.06
N GLN A 51 12.82 2.19 -24.81
CA GLN A 51 13.35 3.42 -24.28
C GLN A 51 14.78 3.23 -23.78
N ALA A 52 15.48 4.33 -23.51
CA ALA A 52 16.86 4.30 -22.97
C ALA A 52 16.93 3.60 -21.61
N ARG A 53 15.84 3.61 -20.84
CA ARG A 53 15.71 2.93 -19.54
C ARG A 53 14.45 2.07 -19.50
N GLY A 54 14.54 0.83 -20.08
CA GLY A 54 13.44 -0.12 -20.03
C GLY A 54 12.53 -0.12 -21.25
N VAL A 55 11.28 -0.52 -21.07
CA VAL A 55 10.27 -0.59 -22.12
C VAL A 55 8.95 0.00 -21.63
N THR A 56 8.23 0.65 -22.52
CA THR A 56 6.88 1.16 -22.27
C THR A 56 5.90 0.41 -23.17
N PRO A 57 4.77 -0.06 -22.67
CA PRO A 57 3.76 -0.68 -23.53
C PRO A 57 3.17 0.34 -24.49
N THR A 58 2.73 -0.14 -25.66
CA THR A 58 1.86 0.60 -26.57
C THR A 58 0.41 0.52 -26.05
N THR A 59 -0.50 1.35 -26.58
CA THR A 59 -1.94 1.23 -26.29
C THR A 59 -2.46 -0.19 -26.53
N MET A 60 -2.01 -0.84 -27.61
CA MET A 60 -2.33 -2.23 -27.91
C MET A 60 -1.72 -3.19 -26.88
N GLY A 61 -0.52 -2.90 -26.39
CA GLY A 61 0.12 -3.66 -25.33
C GLY A 61 -0.68 -3.57 -24.02
N ASP A 62 -1.13 -2.38 -23.63
CA ASP A 62 -1.95 -2.19 -22.43
C ASP A 62 -3.31 -2.90 -22.55
N GLU A 63 -3.99 -2.78 -23.70
CA GLU A 63 -5.26 -3.48 -23.95
C GLU A 63 -5.10 -5.01 -23.90
N LEU A 64 -4.04 -5.55 -24.51
CA LEU A 64 -3.76 -6.98 -24.47
C LEU A 64 -3.43 -7.46 -23.06
N ALA A 65 -2.62 -6.71 -22.32
CA ALA A 65 -2.30 -7.03 -20.93
C ALA A 65 -3.54 -7.03 -20.05
N HIS A 66 -4.39 -6.02 -20.20
CA HIS A 66 -5.66 -5.93 -19.46
C HIS A 66 -6.55 -7.16 -19.69
N LYS A 67 -6.61 -7.65 -20.93
CA LYS A 67 -7.41 -8.84 -21.30
C LYS A 67 -6.75 -10.15 -20.89
N ALA A 68 -5.44 -10.28 -21.07
CA ALA A 68 -4.75 -11.57 -20.91
C ALA A 68 -4.30 -11.86 -19.48
N ALA A 69 -3.90 -10.83 -18.71
CA ALA A 69 -3.31 -11.02 -17.39
C ALA A 69 -4.22 -11.77 -16.42
N PRO A 70 -5.53 -11.44 -16.27
CA PRO A 70 -6.40 -12.15 -15.32
C PRO A 70 -6.53 -13.63 -15.61
N HIS A 71 -6.60 -13.99 -16.91
CA HIS A 71 -6.73 -15.39 -17.32
C HIS A 71 -5.44 -16.19 -17.11
N LEU A 72 -4.28 -15.55 -17.33
CA LEU A 72 -2.98 -16.18 -17.06
C LEU A 72 -2.76 -16.36 -15.55
N ASP A 73 -3.16 -15.42 -14.73
CA ASP A 73 -3.09 -15.55 -13.26
C ASP A 73 -3.96 -16.73 -12.79
N ALA A 74 -5.18 -16.86 -13.31
CA ALA A 74 -6.06 -17.98 -13.03
C ALA A 74 -5.47 -19.34 -13.46
N LEU A 75 -4.81 -19.39 -14.63
CA LEU A 75 -4.13 -20.61 -15.09
C LEU A 75 -2.93 -20.98 -14.24
N VAL A 76 -2.17 -20.01 -13.76
CA VAL A 76 -1.06 -20.23 -12.83
C VAL A 76 -1.60 -20.77 -11.51
N GLU A 77 -2.68 -20.20 -10.98
CA GLU A 77 -3.34 -20.70 -9.78
C GLU A 77 -3.78 -22.17 -9.91
N ILE A 78 -4.41 -22.52 -11.04
CA ILE A 78 -4.80 -23.92 -11.31
C ILE A 78 -3.56 -24.85 -11.38
N ALA A 79 -2.47 -24.38 -11.99
CA ALA A 79 -1.25 -25.17 -12.10
C ALA A 79 -0.53 -25.38 -10.77
N GLU A 80 -0.58 -24.38 -9.89
CA GLU A 80 0.01 -24.44 -8.54
C GLU A 80 -0.85 -25.27 -7.58
N THR A 81 -2.18 -25.23 -7.74
CA THR A 81 -3.11 -25.93 -6.85
C THR A 81 -3.25 -27.43 -7.22
N GLY A 82 -2.96 -27.80 -8.47
CA GLY A 82 -3.13 -29.17 -9.01
C GLY A 82 -4.60 -29.58 -9.15
N PRO A 83 -4.91 -30.57 -10.01
CA PRO A 83 -6.30 -31.00 -10.24
C PRO A 83 -6.94 -31.75 -9.07
N ASP A 84 -6.16 -32.20 -8.08
CA ASP A 84 -6.61 -33.07 -6.99
C ASP A 84 -6.69 -32.36 -5.62
N ASN A 85 -6.49 -31.04 -5.55
CA ASN A 85 -6.39 -30.35 -4.24
C ASN A 85 -7.64 -29.51 -3.94
N ASP A 86 -8.83 -30.12 -4.06
CA ASP A 86 -10.12 -29.53 -3.68
C ASP A 86 -10.27 -29.29 -2.16
N SER A 87 -9.27 -29.71 -1.38
CA SER A 87 -9.24 -29.59 0.09
C SER A 87 -8.10 -28.72 0.66
N SER A 88 -7.22 -28.14 -0.15
CA SER A 88 -6.22 -27.21 0.36
C SER A 88 -6.77 -25.79 0.44
N LEU A 89 -6.68 -25.21 1.63
CA LEU A 89 -6.98 -23.79 1.85
C LEU A 89 -6.18 -22.93 0.85
N ARG A 90 -6.89 -22.19 0.02
CA ARG A 90 -6.25 -21.20 -0.90
C ARG A 90 -5.48 -20.19 -0.08
N THR A 91 -4.33 -19.77 -0.57
CA THR A 91 -3.54 -18.73 0.10
C THR A 91 -3.88 -17.36 -0.47
N LEU A 92 -4.23 -16.42 0.41
CA LEU A 92 -4.38 -15.00 0.08
C LEU A 92 -3.13 -14.25 0.51
N HIS A 93 -2.46 -13.59 -0.43
CA HIS A 93 -1.32 -12.73 -0.15
C HIS A 93 -1.75 -11.27 -0.10
N LEU A 94 -1.72 -10.69 1.12
CA LEU A 94 -2.02 -9.29 1.39
C LEU A 94 -0.74 -8.49 1.55
N ALA A 95 -0.65 -7.31 0.93
CA ALA A 95 0.43 -6.35 1.21
C ALA A 95 -0.12 -4.99 1.62
N GLY A 96 0.63 -4.26 2.44
CA GLY A 96 0.24 -2.90 2.85
C GLY A 96 1.14 -2.26 3.89
N PRO A 97 0.82 -1.03 4.31
CA PRO A 97 1.55 -0.34 5.37
C PRO A 97 1.55 -1.14 6.67
N PRO A 98 2.68 -1.22 7.37
CA PRO A 98 2.83 -2.10 8.54
C PRO A 98 1.77 -1.91 9.60
N GLU A 99 1.59 -0.68 10.05
CA GLU A 99 0.70 -0.31 11.16
C GLU A 99 -0.77 -0.53 10.81
N PHE A 100 -1.21 -0.06 9.63
CA PHE A 100 -2.59 -0.19 9.19
C PHE A 100 -2.96 -1.65 8.93
N THR A 101 -2.06 -2.37 8.29
CA THR A 101 -2.26 -3.80 7.99
C THR A 101 -2.34 -4.60 9.29
N ALA A 102 -1.43 -4.36 10.25
CA ALA A 102 -1.40 -5.10 11.51
C ALA A 102 -2.60 -4.79 12.44
N GLU A 103 -2.98 -3.50 12.53
CA GLU A 103 -3.97 -3.06 13.54
C GLU A 103 -5.42 -3.10 13.02
N ARG A 104 -5.63 -3.08 11.70
CA ARG A 104 -6.95 -2.99 11.09
C ARG A 104 -7.26 -4.16 10.16
N ALA A 105 -6.41 -4.39 9.13
CA ALA A 105 -6.75 -5.35 8.08
C ALA A 105 -6.59 -6.81 8.52
N LEU A 106 -5.48 -7.16 9.16
CA LEU A 106 -5.25 -8.54 9.61
C LEU A 106 -6.30 -8.99 10.63
N PRO A 107 -6.63 -8.24 11.71
CA PRO A 107 -7.70 -8.64 12.62
C PRO A 107 -9.03 -8.86 11.91
N ALA A 108 -9.41 -8.00 10.95
CA ALA A 108 -10.63 -8.16 10.20
C ALA A 108 -10.62 -9.43 9.32
N LEU A 109 -9.50 -9.75 8.67
CA LEU A 109 -9.38 -10.92 7.80
C LEU A 109 -9.24 -12.25 8.55
N THR A 110 -8.83 -12.24 9.83
CA THR A 110 -8.75 -13.48 10.63
C THR A 110 -10.11 -14.14 10.80
N GLU A 111 -11.21 -13.38 10.73
CA GLU A 111 -12.57 -13.93 10.74
C GLU A 111 -12.88 -14.81 9.50
N LEU A 112 -12.10 -14.66 8.42
CA LEU A 112 -12.22 -15.47 7.19
C LEU A 112 -11.20 -16.61 7.13
N THR A 113 -10.26 -16.68 8.09
CA THR A 113 -9.31 -17.78 8.19
C THR A 113 -9.92 -18.89 9.03
N GLY A 114 -10.44 -19.94 8.43
CA GLY A 114 -11.08 -21.02 9.17
C GLY A 114 -11.27 -22.28 8.34
N ASP A 115 -11.59 -23.37 9.02
CA ASP A 115 -11.65 -24.72 8.46
C ASP A 115 -13.03 -25.06 7.86
N ASP A 116 -13.89 -24.05 7.67
CA ASP A 116 -15.30 -24.23 7.23
C ASP A 116 -15.42 -24.57 5.73
N GLY A 117 -14.34 -25.01 5.08
CA GLY A 117 -14.30 -25.34 3.65
C GLY A 117 -14.38 -24.14 2.69
N GLN A 118 -14.52 -22.93 3.23
CA GLN A 118 -14.56 -21.66 2.46
C GLN A 118 -13.50 -20.65 2.93
N GLY A 119 -12.67 -20.99 3.91
CA GLY A 119 -11.57 -20.17 4.42
C GLY A 119 -10.41 -20.10 3.45
N PHE A 120 -9.44 -19.26 3.77
CA PHE A 120 -8.16 -19.19 3.08
C PHE A 120 -7.00 -19.07 4.09
N ALA A 121 -5.82 -19.52 3.68
CA ALA A 121 -4.60 -19.22 4.41
C ALA A 121 -4.17 -17.79 4.10
N LEU A 122 -3.81 -17.01 5.12
CA LEU A 122 -3.42 -15.61 4.94
C LEU A 122 -1.89 -15.46 5.07
N ARG A 123 -1.30 -14.74 4.13
CA ARG A 123 0.10 -14.31 4.15
C ARG A 123 0.14 -12.80 4.01
N ALA A 124 0.83 -12.12 4.91
CA ALA A 124 0.95 -10.67 4.88
C ALA A 124 2.40 -10.24 4.63
N SER A 125 2.55 -9.18 3.84
CA SER A 125 3.81 -8.49 3.60
C SER A 125 3.65 -7.02 3.91
N PHE A 126 4.65 -6.42 4.52
CA PHE A 126 4.66 -4.99 4.82
C PHE A 126 5.56 -4.25 3.84
N GLY A 127 5.11 -3.07 3.41
CA GLY A 127 5.86 -2.22 2.50
C GLY A 127 5.23 -0.83 2.36
N ASN A 128 5.98 0.08 1.77
CA ASN A 128 5.45 1.38 1.37
C ASN A 128 4.51 1.24 0.16
N ALA A 129 3.85 2.34 -0.23
CA ALA A 129 2.87 2.31 -1.31
C ALA A 129 3.46 1.87 -2.67
N GLU A 130 4.70 2.27 -2.97
CA GLU A 130 5.36 1.93 -4.24
C GLU A 130 5.70 0.44 -4.30
N GLU A 131 6.40 -0.07 -3.29
CA GLU A 131 6.75 -1.50 -3.17
C GLU A 131 5.52 -2.40 -3.20
N THR A 132 4.47 -2.00 -2.47
CA THR A 132 3.22 -2.75 -2.37
C THR A 132 2.50 -2.82 -3.71
N LEU A 133 2.40 -1.70 -4.46
CA LEU A 133 1.76 -1.65 -5.77
C LEU A 133 2.60 -2.34 -6.85
N GLU A 134 3.93 -2.23 -6.80
CA GLU A 134 4.82 -2.97 -7.69
C GLU A 134 4.71 -4.48 -7.49
N GLY A 135 4.73 -4.94 -6.24
CA GLY A 135 4.57 -6.36 -5.89
C GLY A 135 3.21 -6.91 -6.33
N LEU A 136 2.14 -6.13 -6.16
CA LEU A 136 0.80 -6.49 -6.64
C LEU A 136 0.77 -6.60 -8.18
N ALA A 137 1.35 -5.62 -8.90
CA ALA A 137 1.42 -5.64 -10.36
C ALA A 137 2.26 -6.81 -10.89
N ALA A 138 3.32 -7.18 -10.18
CA ALA A 138 4.17 -8.32 -10.50
C ALA A 138 3.51 -9.69 -10.18
N GLY A 139 2.40 -9.71 -9.43
CA GLY A 139 1.71 -10.94 -9.04
C GLY A 139 2.24 -11.58 -7.75
N HIS A 140 3.06 -10.88 -6.96
CA HIS A 140 3.56 -11.36 -5.68
C HIS A 140 2.49 -11.26 -4.57
N HIS A 141 1.46 -10.44 -4.79
CA HIS A 141 0.35 -10.24 -3.88
C HIS A 141 -0.97 -10.32 -4.65
N ASP A 142 -2.05 -10.69 -3.96
CA ASP A 142 -3.40 -10.80 -4.51
C ASP A 142 -4.20 -9.55 -4.21
N LEU A 143 -3.96 -8.96 -3.04
CA LEU A 143 -4.64 -7.80 -2.51
C LEU A 143 -3.63 -6.85 -1.89
N ALA A 144 -3.79 -5.56 -2.10
CA ALA A 144 -2.93 -4.55 -1.52
C ALA A 144 -3.72 -3.42 -0.87
N ILE A 145 -3.19 -2.93 0.25
CA ILE A 145 -3.64 -1.68 0.87
C ILE A 145 -2.59 -0.62 0.57
N SER A 146 -3.01 0.49 -0.02
CA SER A 146 -2.09 1.54 -0.46
C SER A 146 -2.59 2.93 -0.08
N THR A 147 -1.67 3.82 0.24
CA THR A 147 -1.95 5.26 0.44
C THR A 147 -1.81 6.08 -0.84
N ALA A 148 -1.41 5.43 -1.94
CA ALA A 148 -1.36 6.02 -3.26
C ALA A 148 -2.34 5.30 -4.19
N ARG A 149 -3.08 6.08 -4.99
CA ARG A 149 -3.93 5.51 -6.02
C ARG A 149 -3.07 5.08 -7.20
N PRO A 150 -3.14 3.82 -7.65
CA PRO A 150 -2.36 3.34 -8.78
C PRO A 150 -2.74 4.06 -10.07
N ARG A 151 -1.78 4.17 -10.99
CA ARG A 151 -1.98 4.72 -12.32
C ARG A 151 -2.05 3.58 -13.34
N GLY A 152 -2.77 3.82 -14.43
CA GLY A 152 -2.92 2.84 -15.52
C GLY A 152 -4.05 1.84 -15.28
N ALA A 153 -4.18 0.85 -16.17
CA ALA A 153 -5.32 -0.07 -16.23
C ALA A 153 -5.05 -1.45 -15.61
N LEU A 154 -3.82 -1.73 -15.17
CA LEU A 154 -3.43 -3.03 -14.60
C LEU A 154 -3.95 -3.27 -13.21
N LEU A 155 -4.12 -2.20 -12.45
CA LEU A 155 -4.58 -2.24 -11.07
C LEU A 155 -5.89 -1.48 -10.95
N THR A 156 -6.82 -2.07 -10.20
CA THR A 156 -8.10 -1.46 -9.85
C THR A 156 -8.07 -1.10 -8.38
N ALA A 157 -8.35 0.17 -8.06
CA ALA A 157 -8.38 0.68 -6.70
C ALA A 157 -9.79 1.09 -6.31
N THR A 158 -10.20 0.63 -5.14
CA THR A 158 -11.43 1.06 -4.46
C THR A 158 -11.03 1.84 -3.21
N THR A 159 -11.69 2.96 -2.93
CA THR A 159 -11.49 3.67 -1.66
C THR A 159 -11.86 2.76 -0.50
N LEU A 160 -10.95 2.60 0.47
CA LEU A 160 -11.16 1.77 1.64
C LEU A 160 -11.69 2.59 2.81
N CYS A 161 -10.92 3.58 3.25
CA CYS A 161 -11.31 4.51 4.30
C CYS A 161 -10.43 5.76 4.25
N ASP A 162 -10.89 6.80 4.93
CA ASP A 162 -10.09 7.96 5.26
C ASP A 162 -9.60 7.85 6.72
N GLU A 163 -8.39 8.30 6.95
CA GLU A 163 -7.73 8.26 8.25
C GLU A 163 -7.37 9.65 8.69
N GLU A 164 -7.82 10.00 9.88
CA GLU A 164 -7.51 11.26 10.54
C GLU A 164 -6.14 11.21 11.20
N HIS A 165 -5.34 12.25 11.02
CA HIS A 165 -4.06 12.44 11.69
C HIS A 165 -4.17 13.47 12.80
N VAL A 166 -3.55 13.17 13.93
CA VAL A 166 -3.50 14.02 15.11
C VAL A 166 -2.05 14.32 15.50
N LEU A 167 -1.81 15.57 15.89
CA LEU A 167 -0.53 16.01 16.42
C LEU A 167 -0.53 15.78 17.94
N VAL A 168 0.40 14.97 18.43
CA VAL A 168 0.44 14.52 19.84
C VAL A 168 1.83 14.68 20.47
N ALA A 169 1.85 14.80 21.78
CA ALA A 169 3.04 14.65 22.61
C ALA A 169 2.66 14.12 24.00
N ALA A 170 3.65 13.71 24.81
CA ALA A 170 3.43 13.41 26.22
C ALA A 170 2.98 14.66 26.98
N PRO A 171 2.15 14.55 28.04
CA PRO A 171 1.59 15.69 28.80
C PRO A 171 2.66 16.69 29.25
N HIS A 172 3.76 16.23 29.82
CA HIS A 172 4.84 17.11 30.32
C HIS A 172 5.55 17.89 29.17
N ARG A 173 5.48 17.41 27.92
CA ARG A 173 5.95 18.14 26.76
C ARG A 173 4.95 19.20 26.30
N ALA A 174 3.67 18.87 26.37
CA ALA A 174 2.61 19.84 26.08
C ALA A 174 2.65 21.04 27.05
N GLU A 175 2.98 20.82 28.32
CA GLU A 175 3.16 21.89 29.34
C GLU A 175 4.33 22.83 29.02
N GLN A 176 5.29 22.42 28.22
CA GLN A 176 6.43 23.26 27.80
C GLN A 176 6.05 24.25 26.69
N ILE A 177 4.91 24.02 26.02
CA ILE A 177 4.40 24.91 24.98
C ILE A 177 3.86 26.15 25.67
N ARG A 178 4.42 27.31 25.34
CA ARG A 178 3.91 28.59 25.89
C ARG A 178 2.48 28.78 25.40
N PRO A 179 1.55 29.20 26.25
CA PRO A 179 0.21 29.54 25.82
C PRO A 179 0.28 30.72 24.85
N GLY A 180 0.25 30.43 23.55
CA GLY A 180 -0.06 31.39 22.51
C GLY A 180 -1.58 31.51 22.42
N GLU A 181 -2.07 32.62 21.92
CA GLU A 181 -3.51 32.79 21.70
C GLU A 181 -4.03 31.62 20.82
N PRO A 182 -5.12 30.93 21.21
CA PRO A 182 -5.58 29.70 20.55
C PRO A 182 -6.05 29.89 19.09
N ASP A 183 -6.00 31.08 18.55
CA ASP A 183 -6.52 31.45 17.23
C ASP A 183 -5.46 31.90 16.22
N THR A 184 -4.18 31.81 16.55
CA THR A 184 -3.13 32.17 15.59
C THR A 184 -2.74 30.96 14.73
N LYS A 185 -2.82 31.15 13.41
CA LYS A 185 -2.27 30.26 12.35
C LYS A 185 -0.74 30.05 12.47
N ASP A 186 -0.16 30.45 13.57
CA ASP A 186 1.29 30.46 13.79
C ASP A 186 1.67 29.20 14.56
N ALA A 187 2.49 28.35 13.94
CA ALA A 187 3.15 27.21 14.57
C ALA A 187 4.35 27.53 15.51
N PRO A 188 4.72 28.81 15.83
CA PRO A 188 6.00 29.15 16.45
C PRO A 188 6.26 28.47 17.80
N ALA A 189 5.21 28.11 18.53
CA ALA A 189 5.36 27.45 19.83
C ALA A 189 5.68 25.96 19.73
N LEU A 190 5.44 25.33 18.57
CA LEU A 190 5.68 23.92 18.31
C LEU A 190 7.08 23.66 17.72
N ASP A 191 7.67 24.67 17.11
CA ASP A 191 8.98 24.57 16.42
C ASP A 191 10.14 24.38 17.42
N ASP A 192 9.96 24.68 18.69
CA ASP A 192 10.95 24.44 19.75
C ASP A 192 10.94 23.00 20.28
N LEU A 193 9.93 22.19 19.93
CA LEU A 193 9.86 20.81 20.40
C LEU A 193 10.61 19.85 19.47
N PRO A 194 11.29 18.83 20.05
CA PRO A 194 11.86 17.75 19.26
C PRO A 194 10.78 17.04 18.43
N VAL A 195 11.12 16.66 17.18
CA VAL A 195 10.21 15.97 16.26
C VAL A 195 10.56 14.50 16.17
N ILE A 196 9.55 13.64 16.28
CA ILE A 196 9.65 12.19 16.06
C ILE A 196 8.96 11.86 14.76
N GLU A 197 9.68 11.17 13.85
CA GLU A 197 9.15 10.90 12.50
C GLU A 197 9.68 9.56 11.95
N VAL A 198 9.08 9.12 10.87
CA VAL A 198 9.45 7.85 10.21
C VAL A 198 10.62 7.99 9.24
N HIS A 199 10.88 9.19 8.76
CA HIS A 199 11.93 9.47 7.76
C HIS A 199 12.42 10.93 7.89
N GLU A 200 13.66 11.18 7.48
CA GLU A 200 14.33 12.50 7.50
C GLU A 200 13.56 13.60 6.74
N SER A 201 12.76 13.23 5.73
CA SER A 201 11.91 14.19 5.00
C SER A 201 10.67 14.64 5.75
N LEU A 202 10.44 14.14 6.97
CA LEU A 202 9.31 14.45 7.85
C LEU A 202 7.94 14.36 7.16
N PRO A 203 7.57 13.22 6.54
CA PRO A 203 6.41 13.15 5.65
C PRO A 203 5.08 13.43 6.35
N PHE A 204 4.90 13.03 7.60
CA PHE A 204 3.66 13.26 8.36
C PHE A 204 3.61 14.67 8.94
N VAL A 205 4.69 15.10 9.58
CA VAL A 205 4.79 16.44 10.17
C VAL A 205 4.71 17.52 9.10
N SER A 206 5.46 17.39 7.99
CA SER A 206 5.40 18.35 6.89
C SER A 206 4.01 18.47 6.27
N ARG A 207 3.30 17.35 6.11
CA ARG A 207 1.92 17.35 5.61
C ARG A 207 0.96 18.04 6.59
N TYR A 208 1.11 17.76 7.89
CA TYR A 208 0.30 18.39 8.93
C TYR A 208 0.52 19.89 8.95
N TRP A 209 1.79 20.35 8.97
CA TRP A 209 2.15 21.77 8.93
C TRP A 209 1.58 22.48 7.71
N ALA A 210 1.73 21.88 6.53
CA ALA A 210 1.21 22.44 5.29
C ALA A 210 -0.33 22.55 5.28
N SER A 211 -1.03 21.56 5.85
CA SER A 211 -2.50 21.54 5.80
C SER A 211 -3.17 22.35 6.90
N VAL A 212 -2.55 22.45 8.09
CA VAL A 212 -3.14 23.08 9.27
C VAL A 212 -2.61 24.50 9.49
N PHE A 213 -1.30 24.70 9.29
CA PHE A 213 -0.63 25.97 9.58
C PHE A 213 -0.20 26.74 8.33
N ASP A 214 -0.44 26.18 7.12
CA ASP A 214 0.04 26.75 5.84
C ASP A 214 1.54 27.10 5.86
N SER A 215 2.32 26.25 6.52
CA SER A 215 3.75 26.47 6.79
C SER A 215 4.56 25.19 6.65
N ARG A 216 5.83 25.25 7.00
CA ARG A 216 6.73 24.08 7.08
C ARG A 216 7.30 23.97 8.50
N PRO A 217 7.56 22.74 9.00
CA PRO A 217 8.23 22.56 10.26
C PRO A 217 9.65 23.19 10.21
N ALA A 218 10.03 23.94 11.22
CA ALA A 218 11.35 24.56 11.31
C ALA A 218 12.41 23.59 11.86
N ALA A 219 11.98 22.68 12.77
CA ALA A 219 12.88 21.72 13.40
C ALA A 219 13.11 20.49 12.52
N PRO A 220 14.35 19.97 12.45
CA PRO A 220 14.62 18.65 11.87
C PRO A 220 14.08 17.53 12.75
N GLY A 221 14.00 16.30 12.22
CA GLY A 221 13.67 15.12 13.01
C GLY A 221 14.75 14.85 14.07
N THR A 222 14.34 14.71 15.32
CA THR A 222 15.25 14.38 16.42
C THR A 222 15.31 12.86 16.62
N VAL A 223 14.19 12.16 16.41
CA VAL A 223 14.11 10.70 16.43
C VAL A 223 13.49 10.26 15.11
N ILE A 224 14.23 9.46 14.36
CA ILE A 224 13.78 8.90 13.09
C ILE A 224 13.68 7.39 13.23
N VAL A 225 12.47 6.84 13.09
CA VAL A 225 12.20 5.41 13.19
C VAL A 225 11.10 5.00 12.20
N PRO A 226 11.33 4.03 11.29
CA PRO A 226 10.45 3.73 10.17
C PRO A 226 9.24 2.84 10.55
N ASP A 227 8.63 3.08 11.72
CA ASP A 227 7.44 2.38 12.22
C ASP A 227 6.61 3.34 13.10
N LEU A 228 5.36 3.61 12.72
CA LEU A 228 4.50 4.55 13.44
C LEU A 228 4.15 4.07 14.87
N ARG A 229 4.20 2.77 15.15
CA ARG A 229 4.01 2.23 16.50
C ARG A 229 5.21 2.57 17.38
N ALA A 230 6.41 2.53 16.82
CA ALA A 230 7.61 2.98 17.52
C ALA A 230 7.63 4.50 17.69
N VAL A 231 7.15 5.27 16.71
CA VAL A 231 6.94 6.72 16.83
C VAL A 231 5.99 7.02 18.01
N LEU A 232 4.87 6.30 18.13
CA LEU A 232 3.94 6.44 19.27
C LEU A 232 4.63 6.12 20.60
N ALA A 233 5.38 5.02 20.66
CA ALA A 233 6.11 4.64 21.88
C ALA A 233 7.11 5.72 22.31
N CYS A 234 7.84 6.32 21.35
CA CYS A 234 8.74 7.43 21.61
C CYS A 234 7.98 8.70 22.08
N ALA A 235 6.81 8.99 21.50
CA ALA A 235 5.98 10.12 21.91
C ALA A 235 5.45 9.93 23.35
N ILE A 236 4.99 8.73 23.72
CA ILE A 236 4.58 8.38 25.09
C ILE A 236 5.75 8.56 26.07
N ALA A 237 6.95 8.12 25.67
CA ALA A 237 8.16 8.30 26.47
C ALA A 237 8.63 9.77 26.60
N GLY A 238 7.99 10.71 25.89
CA GLY A 238 8.29 12.12 25.95
C GLY A 238 9.50 12.56 25.10
N ALA A 239 9.86 11.79 24.07
CA ALA A 239 10.98 12.15 23.20
C ALA A 239 10.70 13.39 22.33
N GLY A 240 9.42 13.74 22.10
CA GLY A 240 9.05 14.91 21.29
C GLY A 240 7.59 14.90 20.89
N LEU A 241 7.26 15.70 19.86
CA LEU A 241 5.98 15.69 19.19
C LEU A 241 5.98 14.71 18.01
N ALA A 242 4.80 14.20 17.68
CA ALA A 242 4.60 13.32 16.52
C ALA A 242 3.24 13.58 15.88
N VAL A 243 3.15 13.36 14.57
CA VAL A 243 1.88 13.28 13.83
C VAL A 243 1.56 11.83 13.56
N LEU A 244 0.44 11.36 14.10
CA LEU A 244 0.05 9.95 14.09
C LEU A 244 -1.39 9.76 13.63
N PRO A 245 -1.71 8.60 13.02
CA PRO A 245 -3.09 8.19 12.84
C PRO A 245 -3.86 8.17 14.15
N ARG A 246 -5.05 8.77 14.18
CA ARG A 246 -5.86 8.84 15.41
C ARG A 246 -6.17 7.46 15.97
N TYR A 247 -6.47 6.47 15.11
CA TYR A 247 -6.77 5.12 15.58
C TYR A 247 -5.59 4.46 16.31
N LEU A 248 -4.35 4.73 15.83
CA LEU A 248 -3.15 4.15 16.42
C LEU A 248 -2.88 4.68 17.82
N CYS A 249 -3.17 5.96 18.07
CA CYS A 249 -2.96 6.59 19.36
C CYS A 249 -4.24 6.67 20.24
N ALA A 250 -5.38 6.12 19.78
CA ALA A 250 -6.67 6.23 20.49
C ALA A 250 -6.61 5.75 21.95
N LEU A 251 -5.93 4.62 22.20
CA LEU A 251 -5.79 4.08 23.55
C LEU A 251 -4.87 4.96 24.42
N ALA A 252 -3.76 5.43 23.88
CA ALA A 252 -2.82 6.31 24.56
C ALA A 252 -3.46 7.67 24.89
N LEU A 253 -4.25 8.23 23.96
CA LEU A 253 -5.06 9.44 24.19
C LEU A 253 -6.07 9.22 25.32
N LYS A 254 -6.80 8.11 25.29
CA LYS A 254 -7.79 7.77 26.35
C LYS A 254 -7.15 7.61 27.73
N ARG A 255 -5.92 7.12 27.80
CA ARG A 255 -5.16 6.94 29.04
C ARG A 255 -4.42 8.20 29.47
N GLY A 256 -4.41 9.24 28.66
CA GLY A 256 -3.63 10.45 28.92
C GLY A 256 -2.12 10.24 28.82
N GLU A 257 -1.66 9.17 28.16
CA GLU A 257 -0.23 8.91 27.92
C GLU A 257 0.34 9.87 26.88
N VAL A 258 -0.51 10.31 25.94
CA VAL A 258 -0.27 11.43 25.05
C VAL A 258 -1.49 12.35 25.02
N VAL A 259 -1.29 13.61 24.69
CA VAL A 259 -2.35 14.61 24.54
C VAL A 259 -2.26 15.25 23.16
N PRO A 260 -3.39 15.67 22.57
CA PRO A 260 -3.36 16.43 21.33
C PRO A 260 -2.78 17.82 21.61
N LEU A 261 -1.85 18.26 20.77
CA LEU A 261 -1.25 19.60 20.88
C LEU A 261 -2.05 20.66 20.13
N HIS A 262 -2.85 20.24 19.16
CA HIS A 262 -3.71 21.11 18.38
C HIS A 262 -4.91 20.30 17.84
N GLU A 263 -6.09 20.92 17.85
CA GLU A 263 -7.33 20.35 17.31
C GLU A 263 -7.84 21.25 16.17
N PRO A 264 -7.44 20.99 14.91
CA PRO A 264 -7.86 21.82 13.80
C PRO A 264 -9.35 21.59 13.51
N ALA A 265 -10.04 22.64 13.02
CA ALA A 265 -11.44 22.55 12.60
C ALA A 265 -11.65 21.50 11.49
N ILE A 266 -10.65 21.30 10.63
CA ILE A 266 -10.61 20.27 9.60
C ILE A 266 -9.32 19.48 9.79
N PRO A 267 -9.39 18.25 10.34
CA PRO A 267 -8.20 17.43 10.55
C PRO A 267 -7.61 16.96 9.21
N PRO A 268 -6.29 16.84 9.10
CA PRO A 268 -5.66 16.26 7.94
C PRO A 268 -6.07 14.80 7.75
N LEU A 269 -6.55 14.47 6.56
CA LEU A 269 -6.98 13.12 6.19
C LEU A 269 -5.98 12.45 5.26
N ARG A 270 -5.89 11.13 5.36
CA ARG A 270 -5.17 10.26 4.46
C ARG A 270 -6.08 9.15 3.97
N THR A 271 -6.30 9.08 2.66
CA THR A 271 -7.14 8.04 2.07
C THR A 271 -6.33 6.75 1.87
N TYR A 272 -6.87 5.63 2.31
CA TYR A 272 -6.41 4.29 1.96
C TYR A 272 -7.24 3.72 0.82
N PHE A 273 -6.57 3.01 -0.06
CA PHE A 273 -7.16 2.31 -1.19
C PHE A 273 -6.94 0.82 -1.02
N LEU A 274 -7.97 0.05 -1.31
CA LEU A 274 -7.89 -1.39 -1.49
C LEU A 274 -7.68 -1.65 -2.97
N VAL A 275 -6.59 -2.33 -3.31
CA VAL A 275 -6.10 -2.46 -4.69
C VAL A 275 -5.96 -3.93 -5.06
N VAL A 276 -6.41 -4.27 -6.25
CA VAL A 276 -6.30 -5.60 -6.86
C VAL A 276 -5.77 -5.47 -8.28
N ARG A 277 -5.22 -6.57 -8.83
CA ARG A 277 -5.02 -6.63 -10.28
C ARG A 277 -6.38 -6.65 -10.97
N THR A 278 -6.49 -5.91 -12.06
CA THR A 278 -7.74 -5.84 -12.84
C THR A 278 -8.19 -7.24 -13.28
N GLY A 279 -9.42 -7.59 -12.97
CA GLY A 279 -10.04 -8.88 -13.28
C GLY A 279 -9.87 -9.95 -12.19
N THR A 280 -8.99 -9.80 -11.19
CA THR A 280 -8.79 -10.83 -10.16
C THR A 280 -9.94 -10.95 -9.16
N LEU A 281 -10.85 -9.97 -9.11
CA LEU A 281 -12.10 -10.09 -8.36
C LEU A 281 -13.05 -11.19 -8.90
N ALA A 282 -12.75 -11.79 -10.05
CA ALA A 282 -13.42 -13.02 -10.50
C ALA A 282 -12.99 -14.23 -9.66
N MET A 283 -11.90 -14.18 -8.90
CA MET A 283 -11.44 -15.24 -8.00
C MET A 283 -12.20 -15.14 -6.66
N PRO A 284 -12.95 -16.17 -6.23
CA PRO A 284 -13.86 -16.08 -5.09
C PRO A 284 -13.18 -15.68 -3.77
N HIS A 285 -11.96 -16.19 -3.48
CA HIS A 285 -11.23 -15.87 -2.24
C HIS A 285 -10.77 -14.42 -2.20
N ILE A 286 -10.32 -13.86 -3.35
CA ILE A 286 -9.94 -12.44 -3.46
C ILE A 286 -11.16 -11.54 -3.33
N ALA A 287 -12.25 -11.86 -4.06
CA ALA A 287 -13.49 -11.11 -3.97
C ALA A 287 -14.04 -11.07 -2.53
N ARG A 288 -14.08 -12.22 -1.86
CA ARG A 288 -14.53 -12.34 -0.47
C ARG A 288 -13.69 -11.50 0.49
N ALA A 289 -12.37 -11.57 0.39
CA ALA A 289 -11.48 -10.77 1.21
C ALA A 289 -11.62 -9.26 0.94
N HIS A 290 -11.76 -8.89 -0.33
CA HIS A 290 -11.99 -7.52 -0.75
C HIS A 290 -13.31 -6.96 -0.18
N GLU A 291 -14.42 -7.65 -0.35
CA GLU A 291 -15.73 -7.25 0.19
C GLU A 291 -15.71 -7.19 1.72
N TRP A 292 -15.07 -8.16 2.37
CA TRP A 292 -14.97 -8.19 3.82
C TRP A 292 -14.22 -6.99 4.38
N LEU A 293 -13.08 -6.66 3.80
CA LEU A 293 -12.31 -5.48 4.20
C LEU A 293 -13.11 -4.18 4.00
N GLN A 294 -13.88 -4.07 2.91
CA GLN A 294 -14.75 -2.91 2.69
C GLN A 294 -15.83 -2.79 3.75
N HIS A 295 -16.48 -3.90 4.13
CA HIS A 295 -17.46 -3.91 5.21
C HIS A 295 -16.82 -3.60 6.57
N ALA A 296 -15.62 -4.14 6.84
CA ALA A 296 -14.90 -3.85 8.06
C ALA A 296 -14.51 -2.36 8.14
N ALA A 297 -14.06 -1.79 7.02
CA ALA A 297 -13.65 -0.39 6.93
C ALA A 297 -14.78 0.60 7.26
N ALA A 298 -16.03 0.26 6.94
CA ALA A 298 -17.18 1.08 7.32
C ALA A 298 -17.37 1.23 8.85
N ARG A 299 -16.70 0.38 9.65
CA ARG A 299 -16.74 0.39 11.13
C ARG A 299 -15.48 0.99 11.76
N TRP A 300 -14.50 1.44 10.96
CA TRP A 300 -13.22 1.95 11.45
C TRP A 300 -13.21 3.47 11.68
N GLY A 301 -14.25 4.18 11.22
CA GLY A 301 -14.42 5.62 11.40
C GLY A 301 -14.79 6.04 12.81
#